data_9a6421ef93662dcc9b1e7fdc293bbcf0
#
_entry.id   9a6421ef93662dcc9b1e7fdc293bbcf0
#
_cell.length_a   1.000
_cell.length_b   1.000
_cell.length_c   1.000
_cell.angle_alpha   90.00
_cell.angle_beta   90.00
_cell.angle_gamma   90.00
#
_symmetry.space_group_name_H-M   'P 1'
#
loop_
_entity.id
_entity.type
_entity.pdbx_description
1 polymer ?
#
loop_
_entity_poly.entity_id
_entity_poly.type
_entity_poly.pdbx_seq_one_letter_code
_entity_poly.pdbx_strand_id
1 'polypeptide(L)'
;MDGKFTLTGENGQTLVFSYIGMTLQEIVYKGKPLHVIMKDDSKALEEVVIIGYQTVKKSDLTGAVAVVDTKEMKKSSAGTLVSQMQGLATGVNVRSSGRAGEDASIQIRGVGSLSNNAPLWVVDGMITDPGVDFNPADVESIQILKDASAAAIYGSRAANGVIIVTTKKGVSGPMKVNVSVKETLEWSPKFDLMNAAEYIKYNDIAYKEAIKDGIASITTTQKHSEYDTNWQDEVLKTALVQDYNVSLSGGGDSGSYFVSAGYYNNDGVSYGNTFDRYSFRVNTQGKKGWFSFGENLAYSLTNTDPNQTNT
;
A
#
# COMPACT_ATOMS: atom_id res chain seq x y z
N MET A 1 -30.69 13.09 21.41
CA MET A 1 -30.82 12.24 22.62
C MET A 1 -30.48 13.13 23.77
N ASP A 2 -31.27 13.14 24.84
CA ASP A 2 -31.15 14.08 25.98
C ASP A 2 -30.15 13.63 27.07
N GLY A 3 -29.36 12.56 26.80
CA GLY A 3 -28.30 12.07 27.70
C GLY A 3 -28.79 11.42 28.99
N LYS A 4 -30.10 11.17 29.11
CA LYS A 4 -30.66 10.58 30.34
C LYS A 4 -30.61 9.05 30.25
N PHE A 5 -30.22 8.41 31.32
CA PHE A 5 -30.21 6.95 31.46
C PHE A 5 -30.77 6.55 32.83
N THR A 6 -31.28 5.36 32.93
CA THR A 6 -31.76 4.77 34.19
C THR A 6 -31.12 3.39 34.34
N LEU A 7 -30.48 3.18 35.49
CA LEU A 7 -29.83 1.92 35.85
C LEU A 7 -30.30 1.47 37.22
N THR A 8 -30.51 0.19 37.41
CA THR A 8 -30.77 -0.43 38.71
C THR A 8 -29.41 -0.87 39.27
N GLY A 9 -29.06 -0.35 40.46
CA GLY A 9 -27.77 -0.69 41.08
C GLY A 9 -27.85 -0.57 42.59
N GLU A 10 -27.00 -1.31 43.31
CA GLU A 10 -26.87 -1.27 44.73
C GLU A 10 -25.78 -0.29 45.19
N ASN A 11 -25.93 0.28 46.40
CA ASN A 11 -24.91 1.13 46.99
C ASN A 11 -23.56 0.41 47.09
N GLY A 12 -22.50 1.05 46.58
CA GLY A 12 -21.14 0.50 46.57
C GLY A 12 -20.74 -0.19 45.28
N GLN A 13 -21.66 -0.36 44.32
CA GLN A 13 -21.29 -0.91 43.00
C GLN A 13 -20.53 0.13 42.19
N THR A 14 -19.49 -0.37 41.46
CA THR A 14 -18.74 0.45 40.51
C THR A 14 -19.46 0.44 39.17
N LEU A 15 -19.87 1.61 38.71
CA LEU A 15 -20.48 1.83 37.41
C LEU A 15 -19.39 2.26 36.44
N VAL A 16 -19.31 1.58 35.30
CA VAL A 16 -18.32 1.86 34.21
C VAL A 16 -19.07 2.57 33.08
N PHE A 17 -18.66 3.77 32.76
CA PHE A 17 -19.19 4.56 31.65
C PHE A 17 -18.20 4.56 30.50
N SER A 18 -18.65 4.08 29.34
CA SER A 18 -17.87 4.04 28.10
C SER A 18 -18.70 4.61 26.96
N TYR A 19 -18.11 5.50 26.19
CA TYR A 19 -18.69 6.04 24.96
C TYR A 19 -17.58 6.24 23.93
N ILE A 20 -17.91 6.06 22.65
CA ILE A 20 -16.94 6.19 21.55
C ILE A 20 -16.37 7.61 21.52
N GLY A 21 -15.04 7.74 21.60
CA GLY A 21 -14.34 9.04 21.64
C GLY A 21 -14.28 9.70 23.01
N MET A 22 -14.69 9.02 24.09
CA MET A 22 -14.65 9.52 25.45
C MET A 22 -13.80 8.62 26.34
N THR A 23 -13.12 9.22 27.32
CA THR A 23 -12.33 8.48 28.32
C THR A 23 -13.25 7.64 29.19
N LEU A 24 -12.94 6.36 29.36
CA LEU A 24 -13.65 5.47 30.27
C LEU A 24 -13.61 6.03 31.69
N GLN A 25 -14.76 6.09 32.34
CA GLN A 25 -14.87 6.55 33.72
C GLN A 25 -15.51 5.49 34.61
N GLU A 26 -14.92 5.27 35.78
CA GLU A 26 -15.43 4.37 36.79
C GLU A 26 -15.90 5.20 37.99
N ILE A 27 -17.16 5.05 38.37
CA ILE A 27 -17.77 5.79 39.48
C ILE A 27 -18.46 4.81 40.44
N VAL A 28 -18.09 4.86 41.69
CA VAL A 28 -18.78 4.09 42.76
C VAL A 28 -20.13 4.71 43.06
N TYR A 29 -21.21 3.97 42.90
CA TYR A 29 -22.57 4.44 43.17
C TYR A 29 -22.80 4.62 44.64
N LYS A 30 -23.29 5.79 45.03
CA LYS A 30 -23.56 6.20 46.46
C LYS A 30 -25.04 6.45 46.74
N GLY A 31 -25.95 5.82 45.96
CA GLY A 31 -27.41 5.94 46.22
C GLY A 31 -28.04 7.27 45.82
N LYS A 32 -27.34 8.13 45.05
CA LYS A 32 -27.86 9.42 44.58
C LYS A 32 -27.85 9.51 43.07
N PRO A 33 -28.75 10.31 42.48
CA PRO A 33 -28.66 10.56 41.01
C PRO A 33 -27.25 11.00 40.61
N LEU A 34 -26.71 10.36 39.55
CA LEU A 34 -25.38 10.65 39.04
C LEU A 34 -25.48 11.59 37.84
N HIS A 35 -24.66 12.62 37.88
CA HIS A 35 -24.37 13.45 36.69
C HIS A 35 -22.94 13.16 36.25
N VAL A 36 -22.79 12.45 35.14
CA VAL A 36 -21.49 12.05 34.63
C VAL A 36 -21.11 12.95 33.47
N ILE A 37 -20.04 13.71 33.63
CA ILE A 37 -19.44 14.51 32.56
C ILE A 37 -18.28 13.70 32.02
N MET A 38 -18.49 13.07 30.88
CA MET A 38 -17.42 12.34 30.18
C MET A 38 -16.43 13.33 29.56
N LYS A 39 -15.16 13.05 29.70
CA LYS A 39 -14.09 13.83 29.05
C LYS A 39 -13.79 13.22 27.70
N ASP A 40 -13.57 14.06 26.71
CA ASP A 40 -13.08 13.62 25.42
C ASP A 40 -11.81 12.79 25.63
N ASP A 41 -11.75 11.64 25.00
CA ASP A 41 -10.51 10.91 24.88
C ASP A 41 -9.60 11.66 23.89
N SER A 42 -9.02 12.75 24.38
CA SER A 42 -8.05 13.57 23.64
C SER A 42 -6.69 12.86 23.49
N LYS A 43 -6.61 11.58 23.76
CA LYS A 43 -5.73 10.67 23.03
C LYS A 43 -6.30 10.41 21.63
N ALA A 44 -6.72 11.46 20.92
CA ALA A 44 -6.48 11.51 19.49
C ALA A 44 -5.00 11.15 19.39
N LEU A 45 -4.72 9.98 18.84
CA LEU A 45 -3.37 9.56 18.48
C LEU A 45 -2.74 10.80 17.82
N GLU A 46 -1.91 11.53 18.58
CA GLU A 46 -1.11 12.60 18.00
C GLU A 46 -0.33 11.86 16.93
N GLU A 47 -0.78 11.97 15.68
CA GLU A 47 -0.08 11.39 14.55
C GLU A 47 1.31 12.01 14.53
N VAL A 48 2.23 11.27 15.08
CA VAL A 48 3.62 11.67 15.17
C VAL A 48 4.28 11.26 13.87
N VAL A 49 4.84 12.22 13.20
CA VAL A 49 5.52 12.05 11.91
C VAL A 49 7.02 12.03 12.19
N ILE A 50 7.71 10.98 11.73
CA ILE A 50 9.18 10.93 11.78
C ILE A 50 9.70 11.58 10.51
N ILE A 51 10.26 12.79 10.63
CA ILE A 51 10.89 13.51 9.52
C ILE A 51 12.40 13.54 9.75
N GLY A 52 13.14 12.87 8.89
CA GLY A 52 14.59 12.72 9.05
C GLY A 52 14.93 11.98 10.35
N TYR A 53 15.61 12.66 11.26
CA TYR A 53 16.00 12.14 12.58
C TYR A 53 15.12 12.65 13.72
N GLN A 54 14.08 13.42 13.42
CA GLN A 54 13.21 14.03 14.42
C GLN A 54 11.79 13.49 14.35
N THR A 55 11.22 13.31 15.53
CA THR A 55 9.82 12.98 15.69
C THR A 55 9.05 14.28 15.87
N VAL A 56 8.26 14.68 14.88
CA VAL A 56 7.49 15.94 14.86
C VAL A 56 6.00 15.61 14.86
N LYS A 57 5.19 16.40 15.58
CA LYS A 57 3.73 16.27 15.51
C LYS A 57 3.25 16.70 14.13
N LYS A 58 2.31 15.98 13.55
CA LYS A 58 1.69 16.31 12.23
C LYS A 58 1.15 17.76 12.24
N SER A 59 0.63 18.23 13.37
CA SER A 59 0.14 19.61 13.57
C SER A 59 1.23 20.65 13.41
N ASP A 60 2.49 20.30 13.67
CA ASP A 60 3.61 21.23 13.66
C ASP A 60 4.29 21.31 12.27
N LEU A 61 3.83 20.49 11.33
CA LEU A 61 4.30 20.52 9.96
C LEU A 61 3.55 21.60 9.16
N THR A 62 4.27 22.64 8.80
CA THR A 62 3.75 23.74 7.98
C THR A 62 3.54 23.38 6.51
N GLY A 63 3.98 22.18 6.06
CA GLY A 63 3.88 21.68 4.70
C GLY A 63 2.72 20.70 4.48
N ALA A 64 2.28 20.51 3.23
CA ALA A 64 1.27 19.52 2.86
C ALA A 64 1.83 18.10 2.98
N VAL A 65 1.57 17.45 4.11
CA VAL A 65 1.89 16.04 4.35
C VAL A 65 0.63 15.20 4.17
N ALA A 66 0.69 14.18 3.32
CA ALA A 66 -0.34 13.16 3.24
C ALA A 66 0.12 11.90 3.96
N VAL A 67 -0.78 11.31 4.75
CA VAL A 67 -0.58 10.00 5.36
C VAL A 67 -1.42 9.00 4.59
N VAL A 68 -0.80 7.88 4.22
CA VAL A 68 -1.49 6.77 3.55
C VAL A 68 -2.15 5.90 4.61
N ASP A 69 -3.41 5.55 4.42
CA ASP A 69 -4.08 4.57 5.28
C ASP A 69 -3.53 3.18 4.99
N THR A 70 -2.66 2.70 5.88
CA THR A 70 -2.04 1.38 5.75
C THR A 70 -3.03 0.22 5.94
N LYS A 71 -4.19 0.46 6.55
CA LYS A 71 -5.24 -0.57 6.65
C LYS A 71 -5.93 -0.76 5.30
N GLU A 72 -6.25 0.34 4.62
CA GLU A 72 -6.80 0.27 3.26
C GLU A 72 -5.77 -0.28 2.27
N MET A 73 -4.51 0.15 2.37
CA MET A 73 -3.41 -0.34 1.56
C MET A 73 -3.29 -1.88 1.61
N LYS A 74 -3.38 -2.46 2.82
CA LYS A 74 -3.27 -3.91 3.03
C LYS A 74 -4.45 -4.73 2.49
N LYS A 75 -5.54 -4.11 2.05
CA LYS A 75 -6.64 -4.80 1.37
C LYS A 75 -6.30 -5.12 -0.09
N SER A 76 -5.37 -4.40 -0.69
CA SER A 76 -4.90 -4.66 -2.06
C SER A 76 -4.19 -6.02 -2.15
N SER A 77 -4.37 -6.71 -3.27
CA SER A 77 -3.66 -7.94 -3.63
C SER A 77 -2.31 -7.68 -4.30
N ALA A 78 -2.03 -6.43 -4.68
CA ALA A 78 -0.82 -6.06 -5.40
C ALA A 78 0.46 -6.43 -4.62
N GLY A 79 1.46 -6.96 -5.32
CA GLY A 79 2.69 -7.48 -4.72
C GLY A 79 3.67 -6.41 -4.26
N THR A 80 3.64 -5.20 -4.86
CA THR A 80 4.58 -4.13 -4.56
C THR A 80 3.97 -3.06 -3.67
N LEU A 81 4.80 -2.41 -2.84
CA LEU A 81 4.38 -1.32 -1.98
C LEU A 81 3.77 -0.16 -2.78
N VAL A 82 4.41 0.17 -3.90
CA VAL A 82 3.98 1.28 -4.77
C VAL A 82 2.60 1.00 -5.37
N SER A 83 2.37 -0.21 -5.88
CA SER A 83 1.06 -0.60 -6.44
C SER A 83 -0.04 -0.59 -5.39
N GLN A 84 0.24 -1.00 -4.15
CA GLN A 84 -0.72 -0.95 -3.05
C GLN A 84 -1.11 0.48 -2.63
N MET A 85 -0.28 1.48 -2.94
CA MET A 85 -0.58 2.89 -2.65
C MET A 85 -1.52 3.55 -3.65
N GLN A 86 -1.87 2.87 -4.74
CA GLN A 86 -2.71 3.43 -5.81
C GLN A 86 -4.06 3.92 -5.27
N GLY A 87 -4.38 5.20 -5.55
CA GLY A 87 -5.64 5.82 -5.14
C GLY A 87 -5.75 6.22 -3.66
N LEU A 88 -4.74 5.91 -2.81
CA LEU A 88 -4.81 6.15 -1.36
C LEU A 88 -4.30 7.53 -0.92
N ALA A 89 -3.67 8.29 -1.81
CA ALA A 89 -3.15 9.61 -1.47
C ALA A 89 -3.50 10.65 -2.53
N THR A 90 -4.13 11.76 -2.14
CA THR A 90 -4.47 12.86 -3.05
C THR A 90 -3.21 13.49 -3.64
N GLY A 91 -3.21 13.78 -4.94
CA GLY A 91 -2.06 14.38 -5.63
C GLY A 91 -0.87 13.44 -5.84
N VAL A 92 -1.08 12.14 -5.65
CA VAL A 92 -0.13 11.07 -5.96
C VAL A 92 -0.74 10.22 -7.06
N ASN A 93 -0.01 10.09 -8.16
CA ASN A 93 -0.41 9.27 -9.30
C ASN A 93 0.47 8.02 -9.33
N VAL A 94 -0.15 6.86 -9.23
CA VAL A 94 0.50 5.55 -9.32
C VAL A 94 0.01 4.88 -10.59
N ARG A 95 0.94 4.44 -11.44
CA ARG A 95 0.65 3.71 -12.67
C ARG A 95 1.32 2.35 -12.61
N SER A 96 0.52 1.31 -12.53
CA SER A 96 0.96 -0.07 -12.63
C SER A 96 0.73 -0.57 -14.05
N SER A 97 1.64 -1.40 -14.56
CA SER A 97 1.47 -2.11 -15.83
C SER A 97 0.45 -3.25 -15.73
N GLY A 98 0.13 -3.68 -14.51
CA GLY A 98 -0.69 -4.87 -14.25
C GLY A 98 0.08 -6.20 -14.34
N ARG A 99 1.39 -6.17 -14.60
CA ARG A 99 2.23 -7.37 -14.59
C ARG A 99 2.61 -7.75 -13.16
N ALA A 100 2.62 -9.04 -12.89
CA ALA A 100 3.08 -9.55 -11.62
C ALA A 100 4.58 -9.20 -11.42
N GLY A 101 4.93 -8.67 -10.25
CA GLY A 101 6.31 -8.34 -9.88
C GLY A 101 6.92 -7.12 -10.58
N GLU A 102 6.18 -6.41 -11.41
CA GLU A 102 6.67 -5.16 -12.00
C GLU A 102 6.41 -3.98 -11.07
N ASP A 103 7.41 -3.12 -10.91
CA ASP A 103 7.27 -1.90 -10.13
C ASP A 103 6.34 -0.92 -10.82
N ALA A 104 5.41 -0.36 -10.05
CA ALA A 104 4.59 0.73 -10.51
C ALA A 104 5.38 2.04 -10.50
N SER A 105 5.14 2.89 -11.50
CA SER A 105 5.65 4.26 -11.48
C SER A 105 4.81 5.13 -10.56
N ILE A 106 5.47 5.99 -9.77
CA ILE A 106 4.81 6.90 -8.85
C ILE A 106 5.25 8.34 -9.11
N GLN A 107 4.30 9.27 -9.11
CA GLN A 107 4.53 10.69 -9.33
C GLN A 107 3.74 11.52 -8.32
N ILE A 108 4.37 12.54 -7.76
CA ILE A 108 3.75 13.48 -6.82
C ILE A 108 3.54 14.83 -7.55
N ARG A 109 2.29 15.33 -7.57
CA ARG A 109 1.88 16.58 -8.21
C ARG A 109 2.18 16.67 -9.72
N GLY A 110 2.36 15.53 -10.40
CA GLY A 110 2.53 15.46 -11.84
C GLY A 110 3.98 15.50 -12.30
N VAL A 111 4.18 15.83 -13.58
CA VAL A 111 5.49 15.84 -14.25
C VAL A 111 6.14 17.19 -14.08
N GLY A 112 7.21 17.27 -13.29
CA GLY A 112 7.98 18.49 -13.07
C GLY A 112 9.29 18.55 -13.87
N SER A 113 9.74 17.42 -14.44
CA SER A 113 10.99 17.31 -15.19
C SER A 113 10.81 16.42 -16.42
N LEU A 114 11.58 16.70 -17.47
CA LEU A 114 11.62 15.86 -18.67
C LEU A 114 12.48 14.58 -18.49
N SER A 115 13.31 14.53 -17.46
CA SER A 115 14.25 13.42 -17.25
C SER A 115 13.84 12.44 -16.16
N ASN A 116 13.52 12.93 -14.96
CA ASN A 116 13.15 12.07 -13.82
C ASN A 116 12.12 12.78 -12.94
N ASN A 117 11.00 12.09 -12.69
CA ASN A 117 9.91 12.57 -11.85
C ASN A 117 9.65 11.64 -10.64
N ALA A 118 10.51 10.66 -10.41
CA ALA A 118 10.37 9.76 -9.27
C ALA A 118 10.62 10.51 -7.95
N PRO A 119 9.79 10.31 -6.92
CA PRO A 119 10.02 10.85 -5.60
C PRO A 119 11.21 10.16 -4.92
N LEU A 120 11.77 10.84 -3.92
CA LEU A 120 12.77 10.25 -3.05
C LEU A 120 12.11 9.33 -2.04
N TRP A 121 12.66 8.14 -1.86
CA TRP A 121 12.21 7.19 -0.84
C TRP A 121 13.12 7.21 0.38
N VAL A 122 12.50 7.19 1.55
CA VAL A 122 13.18 7.12 2.84
C VAL A 122 12.53 6.02 3.67
N VAL A 123 13.22 4.93 3.90
CA VAL A 123 12.74 3.80 4.70
C VAL A 123 13.52 3.76 6.01
N ASP A 124 12.82 3.90 7.14
CA ASP A 124 13.38 3.97 8.49
C ASP A 124 14.55 4.97 8.62
N GLY A 125 14.45 6.11 7.94
CA GLY A 125 15.45 7.17 7.94
C GLY A 125 16.58 7.00 6.91
N MET A 126 16.64 5.90 6.19
CA MET A 126 17.62 5.67 5.13
C MET A 126 17.03 5.93 3.75
N ILE A 127 17.78 6.63 2.90
CA ILE A 127 17.41 6.83 1.51
C ILE A 127 17.63 5.52 0.77
N THR A 128 16.56 4.96 0.22
CA THR A 128 16.58 3.69 -0.50
C THR A 128 15.43 3.63 -1.50
N ASP A 129 15.48 2.65 -2.38
CA ASP A 129 14.36 2.28 -3.24
C ASP A 129 13.62 1.11 -2.58
N PRO A 130 12.29 1.20 -2.31
CA PRO A 130 11.54 0.09 -1.74
C PRO A 130 11.41 -1.10 -2.70
N GLY A 131 11.39 -0.84 -4.01
CA GLY A 131 11.34 -1.87 -5.06
C GLY A 131 10.34 -3.01 -4.84
N VAL A 132 10.45 -4.04 -5.63
CA VAL A 132 9.66 -5.28 -5.52
C VAL A 132 10.05 -6.13 -4.30
N ASP A 133 11.24 -5.92 -3.79
CA ASP A 133 11.81 -6.69 -2.68
C ASP A 133 11.22 -6.32 -1.33
N PHE A 134 10.52 -5.20 -1.26
CA PHE A 134 9.96 -4.71 0.00
C PHE A 134 8.62 -5.39 0.33
N ASN A 135 8.52 -6.01 1.51
CA ASN A 135 7.26 -6.60 1.95
C ASN A 135 6.30 -5.54 2.53
N PRO A 136 5.16 -5.23 1.85
CA PRO A 136 4.20 -4.25 2.35
C PRO A 136 3.57 -4.61 3.70
N ALA A 137 3.55 -5.89 4.08
CA ALA A 137 3.02 -6.33 5.38
C ALA A 137 3.83 -5.79 6.56
N ASP A 138 5.12 -5.46 6.34
CA ASP A 138 6.01 -4.92 7.36
C ASP A 138 5.85 -3.40 7.57
N VAL A 139 5.05 -2.73 6.76
CA VAL A 139 4.82 -1.29 6.87
C VAL A 139 3.93 -0.97 8.06
N GLU A 140 4.36 0.00 8.86
CA GLU A 140 3.57 0.62 9.93
C GLU A 140 2.88 1.88 9.45
N SER A 141 3.64 2.80 8.80
CA SER A 141 3.09 4.04 8.27
C SER A 141 3.81 4.51 7.01
N ILE A 142 3.09 5.24 6.16
CA ILE A 142 3.63 5.90 4.98
C ILE A 142 3.21 7.35 5.00
N GLN A 143 4.17 8.24 4.81
CA GLN A 143 3.97 9.67 4.79
C GLN A 143 4.55 10.24 3.50
N ILE A 144 3.83 11.17 2.89
CA ILE A 144 4.22 11.75 1.61
C ILE A 144 4.38 13.26 1.78
N LEU A 145 5.63 13.73 1.70
CA LEU A 145 5.94 15.14 1.70
C LEU A 145 5.83 15.68 0.27
N LYS A 146 4.79 16.47 0.05
CA LYS A 146 4.48 16.99 -1.29
C LYS A 146 5.09 18.36 -1.55
N ASP A 147 5.42 19.09 -0.50
CA ASP A 147 5.92 20.46 -0.59
C ASP A 147 7.43 20.50 -0.43
N ALA A 148 8.07 21.40 -1.18
CA ALA A 148 9.51 21.61 -1.13
C ALA A 148 10.00 22.03 0.27
N SER A 149 9.20 22.78 1.04
CA SER A 149 9.54 23.18 2.40
C SER A 149 9.68 21.99 3.35
N ALA A 150 8.75 21.04 3.30
CA ALA A 150 8.79 19.83 4.10
C ALA A 150 9.89 18.86 3.63
N ALA A 151 10.20 18.88 2.34
CA ALA A 151 11.20 18.03 1.70
C ALA A 151 12.64 18.59 1.78
N ALA A 152 12.79 19.85 2.17
CA ALA A 152 14.09 20.57 2.16
C ALA A 152 15.21 19.89 2.96
N ILE A 153 14.86 19.18 4.05
CA ILE A 153 15.82 18.45 4.88
C ILE A 153 16.53 17.30 4.12
N TYR A 154 15.95 16.84 3.01
CA TYR A 154 16.52 15.78 2.16
C TYR A 154 17.29 16.32 0.95
N GLY A 155 17.40 17.67 0.84
CA GLY A 155 18.18 18.35 -0.20
C GLY A 155 17.55 18.29 -1.59
N SER A 156 18.38 18.53 -2.62
CA SER A 156 17.92 18.65 -4.01
C SER A 156 17.28 17.39 -4.59
N ARG A 157 17.62 16.22 -4.08
CA ARG A 157 17.02 14.94 -4.50
C ARG A 157 15.53 14.84 -4.16
N ALA A 158 15.05 15.65 -3.23
CA ALA A 158 13.65 15.71 -2.81
C ALA A 158 12.76 16.64 -3.64
N ALA A 159 13.27 17.19 -4.75
CA ALA A 159 12.54 18.12 -5.60
C ALA A 159 11.19 17.59 -6.11
N ASN A 160 11.09 16.28 -6.34
CA ASN A 160 9.88 15.60 -6.79
C ASN A 160 8.99 15.09 -5.63
N GLY A 161 9.29 15.51 -4.38
CA GLY A 161 8.65 15.03 -3.17
C GLY A 161 9.40 13.87 -2.51
N VAL A 162 8.96 13.52 -1.30
CA VAL A 162 9.57 12.45 -0.49
C VAL A 162 8.49 11.52 0.02
N ILE A 163 8.73 10.23 -0.08
CA ILE A 163 7.90 9.18 0.51
C ILE A 163 8.67 8.56 1.66
N ILE A 164 8.14 8.74 2.87
CA ILE A 164 8.74 8.22 4.09
C ILE A 164 7.95 6.98 4.51
N VAL A 165 8.65 5.86 4.59
CA VAL A 165 8.12 4.58 5.04
C VAL A 165 8.70 4.26 6.41
N THR A 166 7.84 4.02 7.38
CA THR A 166 8.24 3.51 8.69
C THR A 166 7.83 2.06 8.79
N THR A 167 8.76 1.20 9.16
CA THR A 167 8.48 -0.22 9.33
C THR A 167 8.09 -0.55 10.77
N LYS A 168 7.40 -1.67 10.94
CA LYS A 168 6.97 -2.17 12.24
C LYS A 168 8.16 -2.43 13.14
N LYS A 169 8.02 -2.02 14.40
CA LYS A 169 9.02 -2.21 15.46
C LYS A 169 8.42 -3.05 16.59
N GLY A 170 9.30 -3.60 17.40
CA GLY A 170 8.89 -4.23 18.65
C GLY A 170 8.29 -3.22 19.62
N VAL A 171 7.27 -3.64 20.34
CA VAL A 171 6.62 -2.85 21.38
C VAL A 171 6.80 -3.58 22.71
N SER A 172 7.08 -2.83 23.79
CA SER A 172 7.15 -3.38 25.13
C SER A 172 5.84 -4.07 25.50
N GLY A 173 5.92 -5.25 26.07
CA GLY A 173 4.77 -6.06 26.46
C GLY A 173 4.96 -7.56 26.15
N PRO A 174 3.94 -8.37 26.43
CA PRO A 174 3.99 -9.80 26.16
C PRO A 174 4.14 -10.08 24.66
N MET A 175 4.71 -11.22 24.34
CA MET A 175 4.87 -11.67 22.97
C MET A 175 3.51 -11.75 22.27
N LYS A 176 3.40 -11.09 21.11
CA LYS A 176 2.25 -11.15 20.20
C LYS A 176 2.65 -11.88 18.94
N VAL A 177 1.85 -12.84 18.54
CA VAL A 177 1.96 -13.55 17.26
C VAL A 177 0.86 -13.05 16.36
N ASN A 178 1.21 -12.66 15.15
CA ASN A 178 0.25 -12.27 14.14
C ASN A 178 0.46 -13.13 12.90
N VAL A 179 -0.61 -13.76 12.42
CA VAL A 179 -0.61 -14.57 11.20
C VAL A 179 -1.63 -13.99 10.25
N SER A 180 -1.23 -13.75 9.01
CA SER A 180 -2.08 -13.27 7.94
C SER A 180 -1.99 -14.24 6.77
N VAL A 181 -3.14 -14.71 6.31
CA VAL A 181 -3.29 -15.54 5.13
C VAL A 181 -4.28 -14.85 4.22
N LYS A 182 -3.87 -14.54 3.00
CA LYS A 182 -4.71 -13.93 1.99
C LYS A 182 -4.55 -14.68 0.67
N GLU A 183 -5.67 -15.10 0.13
CA GLU A 183 -5.78 -15.69 -1.21
C GLU A 183 -6.76 -14.85 -2.03
N THR A 184 -6.37 -14.50 -3.23
CA THR A 184 -7.15 -13.63 -4.11
C THR A 184 -7.14 -14.22 -5.52
N LEU A 185 -8.30 -14.21 -6.15
CA LEU A 185 -8.42 -14.52 -7.56
C LEU A 185 -8.43 -13.20 -8.35
N GLU A 186 -7.52 -13.09 -9.30
CA GLU A 186 -7.41 -11.96 -10.20
C GLU A 186 -7.76 -12.38 -11.62
N TRP A 187 -8.49 -11.54 -12.32
CA TRP A 187 -8.81 -11.73 -13.73
C TRP A 187 -8.81 -10.38 -14.46
N SER A 188 -8.49 -10.43 -15.74
CA SER A 188 -8.61 -9.25 -16.60
C SER A 188 -9.98 -9.23 -17.27
N PRO A 189 -10.70 -8.09 -17.27
CA PRO A 189 -11.90 -7.97 -18.08
C PRO A 189 -11.55 -8.14 -19.57
N LYS A 190 -12.38 -8.88 -20.28
CA LYS A 190 -12.23 -9.07 -21.73
C LYS A 190 -13.07 -8.04 -22.46
N PHE A 191 -12.55 -7.59 -23.58
CA PHE A 191 -13.26 -6.70 -24.49
C PHE A 191 -14.00 -7.49 -25.54
N ASP A 192 -15.12 -6.98 -26.00
CA ASP A 192 -15.82 -7.51 -27.16
C ASP A 192 -15.06 -7.07 -28.42
N LEU A 193 -14.33 -8.03 -29.03
CA LEU A 193 -13.52 -7.82 -30.21
C LEU A 193 -14.24 -8.34 -31.45
N MET A 194 -13.97 -7.72 -32.58
CA MET A 194 -14.44 -8.23 -33.86
C MET A 194 -13.86 -9.62 -34.13
N ASN A 195 -14.70 -10.52 -34.60
CA ASN A 195 -14.26 -11.78 -35.15
C ASN A 195 -13.60 -11.59 -36.54
N ALA A 196 -12.96 -12.62 -37.08
CA ALA A 196 -12.24 -12.51 -38.34
C ALA A 196 -13.10 -12.02 -39.51
N ALA A 197 -14.34 -12.46 -39.58
CA ALA A 197 -15.27 -12.05 -40.65
C ALA A 197 -15.68 -10.58 -40.54
N GLU A 198 -15.96 -10.12 -39.35
CA GLU A 198 -16.25 -8.72 -39.05
C GLU A 198 -15.05 -7.82 -39.33
N TYR A 199 -13.85 -8.23 -38.89
CA TYR A 199 -12.61 -7.49 -39.15
C TYR A 199 -12.36 -7.32 -40.66
N ILE A 200 -12.49 -8.41 -41.45
CA ILE A 200 -12.31 -8.38 -42.91
C ILE A 200 -13.33 -7.43 -43.53
N LYS A 201 -14.60 -7.50 -43.12
CA LYS A 201 -15.66 -6.63 -43.64
C LYS A 201 -15.35 -5.14 -43.38
N TYR A 202 -14.98 -4.79 -42.16
CA TYR A 202 -14.69 -3.39 -41.81
C TYR A 202 -13.40 -2.92 -42.46
N ASN A 203 -12.39 -3.79 -42.58
CA ASN A 203 -11.15 -3.50 -43.25
C ASN A 203 -11.36 -3.24 -44.76
N ASP A 204 -12.17 -4.05 -45.43
CA ASP A 204 -12.58 -3.82 -46.81
C ASP A 204 -13.28 -2.49 -47.03
N ILE A 205 -14.17 -2.07 -46.13
CA ILE A 205 -14.82 -0.79 -46.18
C ILE A 205 -13.79 0.36 -46.05
N ALA A 206 -12.94 0.26 -45.01
CA ALA A 206 -11.89 1.26 -44.76
C ALA A 206 -10.93 1.42 -45.97
N TYR A 207 -10.51 0.33 -46.60
CA TYR A 207 -9.65 0.40 -47.77
C TYR A 207 -10.36 0.98 -49.01
N LYS A 208 -11.63 0.63 -49.25
CA LYS A 208 -12.40 1.18 -50.37
C LYS A 208 -12.55 2.70 -50.25
N GLU A 209 -12.86 3.20 -49.06
CA GLU A 209 -12.96 4.65 -48.85
C GLU A 209 -11.58 5.33 -48.94
N ALA A 210 -10.52 4.74 -48.38
CA ALA A 210 -9.17 5.32 -48.49
C ALA A 210 -8.66 5.40 -49.95
N ILE A 211 -8.97 4.40 -50.78
CA ILE A 211 -8.65 4.42 -52.23
C ILE A 211 -9.47 5.50 -52.92
N LYS A 212 -10.76 5.64 -52.64
CA LYS A 212 -11.65 6.65 -53.19
C LYS A 212 -11.16 8.08 -52.89
N ASP A 213 -10.66 8.29 -51.65
CA ASP A 213 -10.15 9.60 -51.21
C ASP A 213 -8.68 9.81 -51.65
N GLY A 214 -8.09 8.92 -52.40
CA GLY A 214 -6.70 9.02 -52.92
C GLY A 214 -5.62 8.94 -51.83
N ILE A 215 -5.96 8.44 -50.61
CA ILE A 215 -5.05 8.37 -49.45
C ILE A 215 -4.17 7.11 -49.51
N ALA A 216 -4.64 6.03 -50.16
CA ALA A 216 -3.93 4.80 -50.20
C ALA A 216 -3.87 4.18 -51.59
N SER A 217 -2.70 3.69 -51.98
CA SER A 217 -2.47 2.83 -53.17
C SER A 217 -2.40 1.35 -52.79
N ILE A 218 -3.36 0.86 -51.99
CA ILE A 218 -3.32 -0.51 -51.46
C ILE A 218 -4.00 -1.43 -52.45
N THR A 219 -3.23 -2.38 -52.92
CA THR A 219 -3.66 -3.33 -53.97
C THR A 219 -4.22 -4.66 -53.43
N THR A 220 -4.09 -4.93 -52.13
CA THR A 220 -4.55 -6.21 -51.54
C THR A 220 -5.29 -5.99 -50.22
N THR A 221 -6.56 -6.37 -50.19
CA THR A 221 -7.32 -6.61 -48.99
C THR A 221 -7.12 -8.05 -48.53
N GLN A 222 -7.03 -8.29 -47.22
CA GLN A 222 -7.07 -9.68 -46.72
C GLN A 222 -8.46 -10.24 -46.99
N LYS A 223 -8.51 -11.18 -47.93
CA LYS A 223 -9.78 -11.73 -48.41
C LYS A 223 -10.31 -12.90 -47.60
N HIS A 224 -9.46 -13.54 -46.82
CA HIS A 224 -9.83 -14.74 -46.08
C HIS A 224 -8.92 -14.98 -44.89
N SER A 225 -9.49 -15.35 -43.74
CA SER A 225 -8.76 -15.88 -42.61
C SER A 225 -9.25 -17.32 -42.38
N GLU A 226 -8.35 -18.26 -42.32
CA GLU A 226 -8.64 -19.65 -41.93
C GLU A 226 -8.79 -19.78 -40.41
N TYR A 227 -8.39 -18.76 -39.68
CA TYR A 227 -8.38 -18.73 -38.21
C TYR A 227 -9.21 -17.60 -37.69
N ASP A 228 -10.01 -17.91 -36.65
CA ASP A 228 -10.81 -16.93 -35.88
C ASP A 228 -10.55 -17.13 -34.39
N THR A 229 -9.32 -16.84 -34.00
CA THR A 229 -8.83 -17.06 -32.64
C THR A 229 -9.07 -15.82 -31.78
N ASN A 230 -9.79 -15.98 -30.69
CA ASN A 230 -9.88 -14.94 -29.65
C ASN A 230 -8.61 -14.97 -28.79
N TRP A 231 -7.63 -14.12 -29.16
CA TRP A 231 -6.36 -14.05 -28.47
C TRP A 231 -6.47 -13.68 -26.98
N GLN A 232 -7.55 -13.01 -26.57
CA GLN A 232 -7.77 -12.75 -25.14
C GLN A 232 -8.01 -14.04 -24.35
N ASP A 233 -8.71 -15.02 -24.97
CA ASP A 233 -8.97 -16.31 -24.34
C ASP A 233 -7.71 -17.19 -24.27
N GLU A 234 -6.83 -17.05 -25.24
CA GLU A 234 -5.57 -17.80 -25.29
C GLU A 234 -4.49 -17.25 -24.36
N VAL A 235 -4.47 -15.92 -24.15
CA VAL A 235 -3.40 -15.24 -23.39
C VAL A 235 -3.76 -14.96 -21.95
N LEU A 236 -5.06 -14.75 -21.66
CA LEU A 236 -5.52 -14.36 -20.33
C LEU A 236 -6.07 -15.56 -19.57
N LYS A 237 -5.73 -15.62 -18.29
CA LYS A 237 -6.23 -16.62 -17.35
C LYS A 237 -6.71 -15.96 -16.04
N THR A 238 -7.46 -16.70 -15.25
CA THR A 238 -7.67 -16.34 -13.84
C THR A 238 -6.41 -16.73 -13.08
N ALA A 239 -5.82 -15.75 -12.40
CA ALA A 239 -4.62 -15.93 -11.59
C ALA A 239 -4.96 -16.11 -10.11
N LEU A 240 -4.19 -16.93 -9.42
CA LEU A 240 -4.21 -17.04 -7.96
C LEU A 240 -3.08 -16.18 -7.39
N VAL A 241 -3.43 -15.30 -6.44
CA VAL A 241 -2.49 -14.53 -5.64
C VAL A 241 -2.51 -15.07 -4.22
N GLN A 242 -1.35 -15.41 -3.70
CA GLN A 242 -1.14 -15.94 -2.35
C GLN A 242 -0.24 -15.00 -1.56
N ASP A 243 -0.68 -14.57 -0.38
CA ASP A 243 0.08 -13.65 0.49
C ASP A 243 0.01 -14.17 1.94
N TYR A 244 1.08 -14.79 2.39
CA TYR A 244 1.22 -15.41 3.70
C TYR A 244 2.26 -14.67 4.52
N ASN A 245 1.86 -14.15 5.67
CA ASN A 245 2.75 -13.42 6.55
C ASN A 245 2.60 -13.90 7.99
N VAL A 246 3.72 -14.08 8.66
CA VAL A 246 3.78 -14.35 10.09
C VAL A 246 4.69 -13.32 10.75
N SER A 247 4.29 -12.78 11.89
CA SER A 247 5.14 -11.87 12.65
C SER A 247 5.03 -12.11 14.15
N LEU A 248 6.15 -11.87 14.81
CA LEU A 248 6.32 -11.95 16.25
C LEU A 248 6.80 -10.60 16.75
N SER A 249 6.16 -10.05 17.77
CA SER A 249 6.60 -8.82 18.40
C SER A 249 6.46 -8.92 19.91
N GLY A 250 7.36 -8.26 20.63
CA GLY A 250 7.34 -8.25 22.08
C GLY A 250 8.49 -7.45 22.63
N GLY A 251 8.57 -7.37 23.95
CA GLY A 251 9.66 -6.67 24.61
C GLY A 251 9.40 -6.47 26.10
N GLY A 252 10.37 -5.89 26.75
CA GLY A 252 10.34 -5.50 28.16
C GLY A 252 10.96 -4.13 28.36
N ASP A 253 11.29 -3.81 29.61
CA ASP A 253 11.87 -2.51 29.97
C ASP A 253 13.23 -2.24 29.33
N SER A 254 13.94 -3.30 28.98
CA SER A 254 15.32 -3.21 28.45
C SER A 254 15.41 -3.31 26.93
N GLY A 255 14.32 -3.68 26.25
CA GLY A 255 14.34 -3.78 24.79
C GLY A 255 13.11 -4.42 24.20
N SER A 256 12.96 -4.29 22.91
CA SER A 256 11.86 -4.85 22.14
C SER A 256 12.36 -5.45 20.84
N TYR A 257 11.56 -6.37 20.29
CA TYR A 257 11.86 -7.04 19.05
C TYR A 257 10.62 -7.16 18.16
N PHE A 258 10.84 -7.14 16.87
CA PHE A 258 9.88 -7.50 15.83
C PHE A 258 10.59 -8.43 14.84
N VAL A 259 10.00 -9.56 14.55
CA VAL A 259 10.47 -10.52 13.55
C VAL A 259 9.32 -10.85 12.64
N SER A 260 9.54 -10.84 11.33
CA SER A 260 8.53 -11.27 10.36
C SER A 260 9.13 -12.16 9.28
N ALA A 261 8.29 -13.03 8.75
CA ALA A 261 8.55 -13.80 7.56
C ALA A 261 7.30 -13.75 6.66
N GLY A 262 7.51 -13.62 5.37
CA GLY A 262 6.44 -13.53 4.39
C GLY A 262 6.75 -14.33 3.12
N TYR A 263 5.70 -14.86 2.54
CA TYR A 263 5.68 -15.46 1.21
C TYR A 263 4.58 -14.80 0.40
N TYR A 264 4.91 -14.35 -0.78
CA TYR A 264 3.98 -13.80 -1.75
C TYR A 264 4.18 -14.49 -3.09
N ASN A 265 3.09 -14.93 -3.70
CA ASN A 265 3.08 -15.47 -5.06
C ASN A 265 1.95 -14.81 -5.85
N ASN A 266 2.22 -14.43 -7.08
CA ASN A 266 1.23 -14.01 -8.06
C ASN A 266 1.49 -14.74 -9.37
N ASP A 267 0.55 -15.60 -9.76
CA ASP A 267 0.63 -16.40 -10.98
C ASP A 267 0.28 -15.59 -12.25
N GLY A 268 0.01 -14.29 -12.10
CA GLY A 268 -0.27 -13.36 -13.19
C GLY A 268 -1.48 -13.70 -14.05
N VAL A 269 -2.22 -12.67 -14.48
CA VAL A 269 -3.42 -12.84 -15.34
C VAL A 269 -3.09 -13.16 -16.79
N SER A 270 -1.83 -13.04 -17.22
CA SER A 270 -1.33 -13.48 -18.51
C SER A 270 -0.39 -14.67 -18.36
N TYR A 271 -0.49 -15.63 -19.29
CA TYR A 271 0.43 -16.77 -19.27
C TYR A 271 1.90 -16.35 -19.33
N GLY A 272 2.76 -17.06 -18.58
CA GLY A 272 4.21 -16.82 -18.53
C GLY A 272 4.63 -15.60 -17.69
N ASN A 273 3.71 -14.93 -16.99
CA ASN A 273 4.04 -13.86 -16.08
C ASN A 273 3.79 -14.31 -14.63
N THR A 274 4.86 -14.57 -13.90
CA THR A 274 4.79 -15.01 -12.50
C THR A 274 5.73 -14.19 -11.63
N PHE A 275 5.39 -14.06 -10.36
CA PHE A 275 6.19 -13.36 -9.37
C PHE A 275 6.11 -14.05 -8.02
N ASP A 276 7.28 -14.38 -7.46
CA ASP A 276 7.44 -14.93 -6.12
C ASP A 276 8.33 -14.01 -5.29
N ARG A 277 7.96 -13.83 -4.02
CA ARG A 277 8.79 -13.14 -3.04
C ARG A 277 8.81 -13.88 -1.71
N TYR A 278 10.01 -14.16 -1.22
CA TYR A 278 10.28 -14.60 0.14
C TYR A 278 10.90 -13.43 0.89
N SER A 279 10.36 -13.07 2.03
CA SER A 279 10.84 -11.93 2.82
C SER A 279 11.06 -12.32 4.27
N PHE A 280 12.09 -11.73 4.87
CA PHE A 280 12.42 -11.89 6.27
C PHE A 280 12.88 -10.55 6.84
N ARG A 281 12.39 -10.20 8.03
CA ARG A 281 12.77 -8.95 8.70
C ARG A 281 12.97 -9.19 10.19
N VAL A 282 13.99 -8.52 10.73
CA VAL A 282 14.26 -8.43 12.17
C VAL A 282 14.49 -6.98 12.53
N ASN A 283 13.75 -6.49 13.49
CA ASN A 283 13.94 -5.19 14.12
C ASN A 283 14.13 -5.41 15.61
N THR A 284 15.28 -5.03 16.14
CA THR A 284 15.56 -5.09 17.57
C THR A 284 15.96 -3.72 18.09
N GLN A 285 15.54 -3.44 19.32
CA GLN A 285 15.95 -2.23 20.05
C GLN A 285 16.25 -2.62 21.47
N GLY A 286 17.31 -2.06 22.02
CA GLY A 286 17.71 -2.29 23.40
C GLY A 286 18.25 -1.03 24.05
N LYS A 287 18.04 -0.92 25.38
CA LYS A 287 18.54 0.18 26.19
C LYS A 287 19.04 -0.37 27.52
N LYS A 288 20.26 -0.01 27.89
CA LYS A 288 20.84 -0.33 29.19
C LYS A 288 21.56 0.91 29.73
N GLY A 289 20.95 1.54 30.72
CA GLY A 289 21.44 2.79 31.27
C GLY A 289 21.48 3.90 30.19
N TRP A 290 22.66 4.42 29.94
CA TRP A 290 22.90 5.47 28.93
C TRP A 290 23.10 4.92 27.51
N PHE A 291 23.34 3.60 27.37
CA PHE A 291 23.57 2.96 26.08
C PHE A 291 22.27 2.48 25.45
N SER A 292 22.06 2.88 24.19
CA SER A 292 20.94 2.40 23.37
C SER A 292 21.49 1.82 22.07
N PHE A 293 20.95 0.71 21.64
CA PHE A 293 21.27 0.11 20.35
C PHE A 293 19.98 -0.26 19.59
N GLY A 294 20.08 -0.32 18.28
CA GLY A 294 18.99 -0.80 17.43
C GLY A 294 19.56 -1.47 16.20
N GLU A 295 18.88 -2.46 15.73
CA GLU A 295 19.18 -3.20 14.50
C GLU A 295 17.90 -3.28 13.64
N ASN A 296 18.07 -3.08 12.33
CA ASN A 296 17.03 -3.28 11.35
C ASN A 296 17.63 -4.08 10.19
N LEU A 297 17.34 -5.37 10.16
CA LEU A 297 17.75 -6.28 9.11
C LEU A 297 16.52 -6.63 8.26
N ALA A 298 16.62 -6.49 6.95
CA ALA A 298 15.64 -6.98 5.99
C ALA A 298 16.35 -7.78 4.91
N TYR A 299 15.79 -8.91 4.59
CA TYR A 299 16.22 -9.77 3.49
C TYR A 299 15.04 -10.18 2.66
N SER A 300 15.19 -10.15 1.36
CA SER A 300 14.19 -10.59 0.41
C SER A 300 14.83 -11.33 -0.76
N LEU A 301 14.13 -12.34 -1.22
CA LEU A 301 14.45 -13.07 -2.43
C LEU A 301 13.24 -13.04 -3.34
N THR A 302 13.41 -12.50 -4.54
CA THR A 302 12.38 -12.42 -5.55
C THR A 302 12.73 -13.23 -6.77
N ASN A 303 11.73 -13.82 -7.39
CA ASN A 303 11.82 -14.48 -8.67
C ASN A 303 10.69 -13.96 -9.56
N THR A 304 11.05 -13.45 -10.73
CA THR A 304 10.10 -12.87 -11.68
C THR A 304 10.29 -13.51 -13.03
N ASP A 305 9.22 -14.05 -13.59
CA ASP A 305 9.16 -14.41 -15.01
C ASP A 305 8.36 -13.31 -15.73
N PRO A 306 9.03 -12.44 -16.48
CA PRO A 306 8.38 -11.25 -17.05
C PRO A 306 7.61 -11.52 -18.33
N ASN A 307 7.49 -12.78 -18.79
CA ASN A 307 6.91 -13.10 -20.10
C ASN A 307 7.53 -12.22 -21.21
N GLN A 308 8.83 -12.37 -21.42
CA GLN A 308 9.54 -11.64 -22.47
C GLN A 308 9.07 -12.13 -23.84
N THR A 309 8.23 -11.36 -24.50
CA THR A 309 8.10 -11.44 -25.95
C THR A 309 9.42 -10.94 -26.53
N ASN A 310 10.30 -11.84 -26.91
CA ASN A 310 11.45 -11.49 -27.76
C ASN A 310 10.89 -11.00 -29.10
N THR A 311 10.82 -9.68 -29.24
CA THR A 311 10.60 -9.01 -30.54
C THR A 311 11.92 -8.78 -31.21
#